data_0363c7aececad9a1a375e1299f65f8ad
#
_entry.id   0363c7aececad9a1a375e1299f65f8ad
#
_cell.length_a   1.000
_cell.length_b   1.000
_cell.length_c   1.000
_cell.angle_alpha   90.00
_cell.angle_beta   90.00
_cell.angle_gamma   90.00
#
_symmetry.space_group_name_H-M   'P 1'
#
loop_
_entity.id
_entity.type
_entity.pdbx_description
1 polymer ?
#
loop_
_entity_poly.entity_id
_entity_poly.type
_entity_poly.pdbx_seq_one_letter_code
_entity_poly.pdbx_strand_id
1 'polypeptide(L)'
;VIVGVGIDVAEIDRFAAALERTPGMAKRLFLDRELYLPGGARRGIASLAARFAAKEALAKALGAPAGLLWTDAEVVTEDSGQPRLVVTGTVAARAEELGVRSWHVSLSHDAGVASAVVIAEG
;
A
#
# COMPACT_ATOMS: atom_id res chain seq x y z
N VAL A 1 -1.41 -12.47 -18.22
CA VAL A 1 -1.40 -11.16 -18.90
C VAL A 1 -1.36 -10.04 -17.88
N ILE A 2 -0.53 -9.05 -18.09
CA ILE A 2 -0.49 -7.85 -17.26
C ILE A 2 -1.79 -7.06 -17.49
N VAL A 3 -2.54 -6.83 -16.40
CA VAL A 3 -3.78 -6.05 -16.45
C VAL A 3 -3.51 -4.58 -16.14
N GLY A 4 -2.60 -4.31 -15.22
CA GLY A 4 -2.26 -2.94 -14.86
C GLY A 4 -0.93 -2.85 -14.12
N VAL A 5 -0.32 -1.67 -14.19
CA VAL A 5 0.94 -1.37 -13.50
C VAL A 5 0.77 -0.01 -12.81
N GLY A 6 1.19 0.06 -11.58
CA GLY A 6 1.19 1.31 -10.82
C GLY A 6 2.55 1.54 -10.19
N ILE A 7 2.95 2.79 -10.13
CA ILE A 7 4.15 3.21 -9.42
C ILE A 7 3.82 4.48 -8.64
N ASP A 8 4.36 4.58 -7.42
CA ASP A 8 4.19 5.77 -6.62
C ASP A 8 5.44 6.07 -5.81
N VAL A 9 5.60 7.35 -5.47
CA VAL A 9 6.72 7.86 -4.71
C VAL A 9 6.17 8.74 -3.59
N ALA A 10 6.64 8.53 -2.37
CA ALA A 10 6.24 9.34 -1.21
C ALA A 10 7.49 9.89 -0.53
N GLU A 11 7.55 11.20 -0.34
CA GLU A 11 8.58 11.83 0.45
C GLU A 11 8.29 11.54 1.93
N ILE A 12 9.23 10.89 2.62
CA ILE A 12 9.01 10.36 3.96
C ILE A 12 8.69 11.46 4.97
N ASP A 13 9.43 12.56 4.96
CA ASP A 13 9.20 13.66 5.89
C ASP A 13 7.84 14.34 5.67
N ARG A 14 7.45 14.50 4.42
CA ARG A 14 6.14 15.06 4.07
C ARG A 14 5.01 14.15 4.54
N PHE A 15 5.17 12.85 4.37
CA PHE A 15 4.19 11.87 4.83
C PHE A 15 4.08 11.89 6.36
N ALA A 16 5.22 11.92 7.06
CA ALA A 16 5.24 12.01 8.52
C ALA A 16 4.51 13.28 9.01
N ALA A 17 4.78 14.42 8.39
CA ALA A 17 4.14 15.68 8.74
C ALA A 17 2.62 15.64 8.50
N ALA A 18 2.18 14.98 7.42
CA ALA A 18 0.76 14.82 7.14
C ALA A 18 0.05 13.97 8.19
N LEU A 19 0.68 12.88 8.64
CA LEU A 19 0.14 12.03 9.70
C LEU A 19 0.00 12.79 11.02
N GLU A 20 0.97 13.62 11.36
CA GLU A 20 0.91 14.43 12.58
C GLU A 20 -0.18 15.50 12.48
N ARG A 21 -0.30 16.16 11.33
CA ARG A 21 -1.21 17.28 11.12
C ARG A 21 -2.67 16.85 11.05
N THR A 22 -2.94 15.62 10.61
CA THR A 22 -4.30 15.16 10.35
C THR A 22 -4.66 13.98 11.26
N PRO A 23 -5.28 14.23 12.43
CA PRO A 23 -5.72 13.16 13.33
C PRO A 23 -6.65 12.18 12.60
N GLY A 24 -6.47 10.87 12.85
CA GLY A 24 -7.26 9.81 12.23
C GLY A 24 -6.79 9.37 10.86
N MET A 25 -5.85 10.07 10.25
CA MET A 25 -5.33 9.69 8.93
C MET A 25 -4.67 8.31 8.94
N ALA A 26 -3.88 8.01 9.96
CA ALA A 26 -3.20 6.72 10.06
C ALA A 26 -4.19 5.56 10.05
N LYS A 27 -5.28 5.65 10.82
CA LYS A 27 -6.31 4.60 10.88
C LYS A 27 -7.14 4.50 9.61
N ARG A 28 -7.28 5.59 8.88
CA ARG A 28 -7.98 5.58 7.59
C ARG A 28 -7.15 4.89 6.52
N LEU A 29 -5.82 5.05 6.57
CA LEU A 29 -4.90 4.50 5.57
C LEU A 29 -4.49 3.06 5.84
N PHE A 30 -4.36 2.68 7.12
CA PHE A 30 -3.72 1.43 7.50
C PHE A 30 -4.57 0.63 8.48
N LEU A 31 -4.48 -0.70 8.35
CA LEU A 31 -4.96 -1.62 9.38
C LEU A 31 -4.01 -1.60 10.57
N ASP A 32 -4.50 -2.01 11.76
CA ASP A 32 -3.66 -2.06 12.96
C ASP A 32 -2.42 -2.93 12.76
N ARG A 33 -2.57 -4.07 12.08
CA ARG A 33 -1.43 -4.96 11.81
C ARG A 33 -0.44 -4.40 10.78
N GLU A 34 -0.77 -3.28 10.12
CA GLU A 34 0.19 -2.52 9.32
C GLU A 34 0.87 -1.44 10.16
N LEU A 35 0.12 -0.82 11.09
CA LEU A 35 0.64 0.24 11.96
C LEU A 35 1.59 -0.27 13.02
N TYR A 36 1.38 -1.51 13.48
CA TYR A 36 2.14 -2.09 14.58
C TYR A 36 2.84 -3.37 14.15
N LEU A 37 4.07 -3.55 14.67
CA LEU A 37 4.82 -4.78 14.51
C LEU A 37 4.23 -5.88 15.39
N PRO A 38 4.53 -7.17 15.13
CA PRO A 38 4.00 -8.27 15.95
C PRO A 38 4.23 -8.13 17.44
N GLY A 39 5.33 -7.47 17.85
CA GLY A 39 5.64 -7.22 19.27
C GLY A 39 4.91 -6.02 19.86
N GLY A 40 4.07 -5.31 19.12
CA GLY A 40 3.27 -4.17 19.57
C GLY A 40 3.92 -2.80 19.35
N ALA A 41 5.18 -2.73 18.94
CA ALA A 41 5.84 -1.48 18.65
C ALA A 41 5.27 -0.84 17.38
N ARG A 42 5.22 0.49 17.35
CA ARG A 42 4.79 1.22 16.15
C ARG A 42 5.76 0.97 14.99
N ARG A 43 5.21 0.67 13.82
CA ARG A 43 6.01 0.50 12.61
C ARG A 43 6.71 1.83 12.26
N GLY A 44 7.98 1.77 11.84
CA GLY A 44 8.75 2.94 11.46
C GLY A 44 8.13 3.73 10.31
N ILE A 45 8.41 5.04 10.30
CA ILE A 45 7.79 5.95 9.34
C ILE A 45 8.18 5.66 7.89
N ALA A 46 9.43 5.25 7.63
CA ALA A 46 9.86 4.90 6.28
C ALA A 46 9.08 3.70 5.75
N SER A 47 8.84 2.70 6.61
CA SER A 47 8.05 1.52 6.25
C SER A 47 6.59 1.87 6.02
N LEU A 48 6.01 2.76 6.82
CA LEU A 48 4.63 3.23 6.61
C LEU A 48 4.50 4.04 5.32
N ALA A 49 5.48 4.89 5.02
CA ALA A 49 5.49 5.66 3.78
C ALA A 49 5.57 4.74 2.55
N ALA A 50 6.38 3.68 2.62
CA ALA A 50 6.47 2.69 1.55
C ALA A 50 5.15 1.93 1.37
N ARG A 51 4.46 1.60 2.46
CA ARG A 51 3.14 0.96 2.41
C ARG A 51 2.09 1.89 1.82
N PHE A 52 2.14 3.16 2.17
CA PHE A 52 1.26 4.16 1.56
C PHE A 52 1.50 4.25 0.06
N ALA A 53 2.76 4.34 -0.36
CA ALA A 53 3.12 4.35 -1.78
C ALA A 53 2.60 3.08 -2.50
N ALA A 54 2.67 1.91 -1.84
CA ALA A 54 2.15 0.68 -2.40
C ALA A 54 0.64 0.73 -2.62
N LYS A 55 -0.12 1.31 -1.69
CA LYS A 55 -1.58 1.46 -1.81
C LYS A 55 -1.95 2.41 -2.94
N GLU A 56 -1.21 3.51 -3.08
CA GLU A 56 -1.36 4.44 -4.20
C GLU A 56 -1.04 3.77 -5.54
N ALA A 57 0.07 3.02 -5.58
CA ALA A 57 0.48 2.29 -6.77
C ALA A 57 -0.56 1.24 -7.17
N LEU A 58 -1.13 0.55 -6.18
CA LEU A 58 -2.20 -0.42 -6.41
C LEU A 58 -3.42 0.24 -7.03
N ALA A 59 -3.84 1.38 -6.50
CA ALA A 59 -4.96 2.13 -7.06
C ALA A 59 -4.70 2.50 -8.52
N LYS A 60 -3.49 2.95 -8.84
CA LYS A 60 -3.09 3.26 -10.23
C LYS A 60 -3.15 2.03 -11.13
N ALA A 61 -2.70 0.87 -10.62
CA ALA A 61 -2.77 -0.39 -11.38
C ALA A 61 -4.21 -0.79 -11.69
N LEU A 62 -5.19 -0.36 -10.90
CA LEU A 62 -6.61 -0.60 -11.10
C LEU A 62 -7.32 0.51 -11.88
N GLY A 63 -6.58 1.49 -12.39
CA GLY A 63 -7.13 2.62 -13.14
C GLY A 63 -7.58 3.78 -12.26
N ALA A 64 -7.19 3.80 -11.00
CA ALA A 64 -7.51 4.84 -10.02
C ALA A 64 -9.02 5.16 -9.93
N PRO A 65 -9.91 4.16 -9.81
CA PRO A 65 -11.34 4.43 -9.72
C PRO A 65 -11.69 5.12 -8.41
N ALA A 66 -12.81 5.83 -8.39
CA ALA A 66 -13.35 6.38 -7.16
C ALA A 66 -13.89 5.27 -6.26
N GLY A 67 -13.91 5.50 -4.95
CA GLY A 67 -14.56 4.62 -3.99
C GLY A 67 -13.72 3.48 -3.42
N LEU A 68 -12.45 3.39 -3.77
CA LEU A 68 -11.56 2.41 -3.14
C LEU A 68 -11.26 2.83 -1.70
N LEU A 69 -11.40 1.89 -0.76
CA LEU A 69 -11.04 2.10 0.64
C LEU A 69 -9.59 1.65 0.85
N TRP A 70 -8.79 2.51 1.48
CA TRP A 70 -7.37 2.23 1.73
C TRP A 70 -7.14 0.93 2.51
N THR A 71 -8.01 0.65 3.49
CA THR A 71 -7.88 -0.54 4.34
C THR A 71 -8.36 -1.82 3.67
N ASP A 72 -8.91 -1.74 2.47
CA ASP A 72 -9.24 -2.91 1.66
C ASP A 72 -8.03 -3.44 0.88
N ALA A 73 -6.87 -2.81 1.05
CA ALA A 73 -5.58 -3.30 0.56
C ALA A 73 -4.61 -3.34 1.73
N GLU A 74 -4.01 -4.48 1.97
CA GLU A 74 -3.04 -4.67 3.05
C GLU A 74 -1.70 -5.08 2.46
N VAL A 75 -0.62 -4.46 2.96
CA VAL A 75 0.74 -4.90 2.66
C VAL A 75 1.21 -5.78 3.82
N VAL A 76 1.41 -7.05 3.54
CA VAL A 76 1.87 -8.05 4.51
C VAL A 76 3.35 -8.33 4.25
N THR A 77 4.15 -8.40 5.31
CA THR A 77 5.55 -8.80 5.21
C THR A 77 5.66 -10.29 5.53
N GLU A 78 6.13 -11.06 4.56
CA GLU A 78 6.37 -12.49 4.73
C GLU A 78 7.57 -12.71 5.65
N ASP A 79 7.73 -13.94 6.17
CA ASP A 79 8.88 -14.30 7.00
C ASP A 79 10.21 -14.06 6.29
N SER A 80 10.24 -14.18 4.97
CA SER A 80 11.40 -13.86 4.15
C SER A 80 11.74 -12.37 4.08
N GLY A 81 10.85 -11.49 4.59
CA GLY A 81 10.96 -10.04 4.44
C GLY A 81 10.30 -9.50 3.17
N GLN A 82 9.85 -10.37 2.28
CA GLN A 82 9.22 -9.96 1.03
C GLN A 82 7.80 -9.44 1.26
N PRO A 83 7.40 -8.31 0.63
CA PRO A 83 6.04 -7.80 0.76
C PRO A 83 5.07 -8.59 -0.11
N ARG A 84 3.82 -8.66 0.35
CA ARG A 84 2.71 -9.30 -0.36
C ARG A 84 1.46 -8.44 -0.18
N LEU A 85 0.64 -8.33 -1.21
CA LEU A 85 -0.63 -7.63 -1.16
C LEU A 85 -1.77 -8.59 -0.86
N VAL A 86 -2.64 -8.20 0.06
CA VAL A 86 -3.90 -8.87 0.35
C VAL A 86 -5.01 -7.86 0.12
N VAL A 87 -5.96 -8.19 -0.77
CA VAL A 87 -7.05 -7.29 -1.13
C VAL A 87 -8.39 -7.86 -0.69
N THR A 88 -9.27 -6.99 -0.24
CA THR A 88 -10.62 -7.32 0.21
C THR A 88 -11.60 -6.24 -0.27
N GLY A 89 -12.88 -6.42 0.00
CA GLY A 89 -13.91 -5.40 -0.17
C GLY A 89 -13.86 -4.66 -1.50
N THR A 90 -13.77 -3.34 -1.44
CA THR A 90 -13.83 -2.48 -2.63
C THR A 90 -12.70 -2.74 -3.62
N VAL A 91 -11.52 -3.04 -3.11
CA VAL A 91 -10.34 -3.31 -3.95
C VAL A 91 -10.48 -4.67 -4.64
N ALA A 92 -10.89 -5.70 -3.90
CA ALA A 92 -11.12 -7.02 -4.46
C ALA A 92 -12.21 -6.99 -5.54
N ALA A 93 -13.29 -6.25 -5.33
CA ALA A 93 -14.37 -6.11 -6.30
C ALA A 93 -13.88 -5.49 -7.61
N ARG A 94 -13.08 -4.42 -7.51
CA ARG A 94 -12.52 -3.77 -8.69
C ARG A 94 -11.54 -4.69 -9.42
N ALA A 95 -10.71 -5.42 -8.67
CA ALA A 95 -9.76 -6.37 -9.24
C ALA A 95 -10.52 -7.48 -10.02
N GLU A 96 -11.61 -7.97 -9.47
CA GLU A 96 -12.44 -8.97 -10.14
C GLU A 96 -13.03 -8.45 -11.45
N GLU A 97 -13.55 -7.22 -11.45
CA GLU A 97 -14.07 -6.57 -12.67
C GLU A 97 -13.04 -6.56 -13.79
N LEU A 98 -11.76 -6.33 -13.45
CA LEU A 98 -10.67 -6.23 -14.41
C LEU A 98 -10.02 -7.58 -14.73
N GLY A 99 -10.42 -8.66 -14.05
CA GLY A 99 -9.85 -9.98 -14.27
C GLY A 99 -8.49 -10.19 -13.61
N VAL A 100 -8.17 -9.43 -12.56
CA VAL A 100 -6.91 -9.59 -11.82
C VAL A 100 -6.98 -10.84 -10.96
N ARG A 101 -5.95 -11.70 -11.06
CA ARG A 101 -5.85 -12.95 -10.31
C ARG A 101 -4.66 -12.97 -9.34
N SER A 102 -3.62 -12.22 -9.63
CA SER A 102 -2.43 -12.17 -8.79
C SER A 102 -1.83 -10.79 -8.78
N TRP A 103 -1.03 -10.53 -7.74
CA TRP A 103 -0.40 -9.25 -7.50
C TRP A 103 1.09 -9.44 -7.30
N HIS A 104 1.86 -8.48 -7.78
CA HIS A 104 3.29 -8.39 -7.52
C HIS A 104 3.57 -7.01 -6.98
N VAL A 105 4.34 -6.92 -5.91
CA VAL A 105 4.68 -5.65 -5.28
C VAL A 105 6.15 -5.62 -4.92
N SER A 106 6.76 -4.46 -5.11
CA SER A 106 8.12 -4.20 -4.67
C SER A 106 8.16 -2.83 -4.01
N LEU A 107 8.85 -2.75 -2.89
CA LEU A 107 8.99 -1.53 -2.10
C LEU A 107 10.47 -1.16 -2.02
N SER A 108 10.74 0.14 -1.99
CA SER A 108 12.09 0.65 -1.76
C SER A 108 12.03 1.97 -1.03
N HIS A 109 13.06 2.28 -0.25
CA HIS A 109 13.23 3.62 0.29
C HIS A 109 14.70 3.97 0.37
N ASP A 110 15.02 5.20 0.00
CA ASP A 110 16.38 5.72 0.01
C ASP A 110 16.31 7.24 -0.11
N ALA A 111 17.31 7.92 0.43
CA ALA A 111 17.45 9.37 0.30
C ALA A 111 16.19 10.15 0.69
N GLY A 112 15.46 9.70 1.72
CA GLY A 112 14.25 10.38 2.21
C GLY A 112 13.00 10.11 1.38
N VAL A 113 13.04 9.17 0.45
CA VAL A 113 11.93 8.85 -0.44
C VAL A 113 11.59 7.38 -0.32
N ALA A 114 10.30 7.06 -0.23
CA ALA A 114 9.79 5.70 -0.34
C ALA A 114 9.11 5.54 -1.70
N SER A 115 9.25 4.37 -2.30
CA SER A 115 8.65 4.08 -3.59
C SER A 115 8.06 2.67 -3.62
N ALA A 116 7.09 2.47 -4.49
CA ALA A 116 6.46 1.18 -4.69
C ALA A 116 6.08 0.98 -6.15
N VAL A 117 6.19 -0.25 -6.61
CA VAL A 117 5.61 -0.67 -7.87
C VAL A 117 4.65 -1.82 -7.60
N VAL A 118 3.49 -1.79 -8.26
CA VAL A 118 2.48 -2.83 -8.17
C VAL A 118 2.14 -3.28 -9.59
N ILE A 119 2.13 -4.58 -9.78
CA ILE A 119 1.72 -5.20 -11.04
C ILE A 119 0.50 -6.07 -10.75
N ALA A 120 -0.58 -5.81 -11.47
CA ALA A 120 -1.80 -6.61 -11.43
C ALA A 120 -1.79 -7.55 -12.64
N GLU A 121 -1.91 -8.83 -12.37
CA GLU A 121 -1.82 -9.86 -13.40
C GLU A 121 -3.10 -10.70 -13.43
N GLY A 122 -3.57 -10.95 -14.65
CA GLY A 122 -4.73 -11.82 -14.87
C GLY A 122 -4.39 -13.18 -15.44
#